data_de9656aba683a67b63501249aa82a0c2
#
_entry.id   de9656aba683a67b63501249aa82a0c2
#
_cell.length_a   1.000
_cell.length_b   1.000
_cell.length_c   1.000
_cell.angle_alpha   90.00
_cell.angle_beta   90.00
_cell.angle_gamma   90.00
#
_symmetry.space_group_name_H-M   'P 1'
#
loop_
_entity.id
_entity.type
_entity.pdbx_description
1 polymer ?
#
loop_
_entity_poly.entity_id
_entity_poly.type
_entity_poly.pdbx_seq_one_letter_code
_entity_poly.pdbx_strand_id
1 'polypeptide(L)'
;MQVDAVVQELSGLVGDKAKVVYDQKAGFLRVETECKNAADVAKKMKETGFDHCISVTAVDFPAEGRMSVLWHVSSYTNSKLRGMLAALTVNVERARPEVPSLVPVWESAVFHERETHEMFGVGFAGHPDLRQLLLPDEFKGKWPLRKDFKLSKKREDLFNKGGAEP
;
A
#
# COMPACT_ATOMS: atom_id res chain seq x y z
N MET A 1 -15.28 -23.53 -2.33
CA MET A 1 -14.29 -24.62 -2.62
C MET A 1 -12.91 -24.09 -3.06
N GLN A 2 -12.81 -23.30 -4.13
CA GLN A 2 -11.47 -22.83 -4.58
C GLN A 2 -10.84 -21.78 -3.64
N VAL A 3 -11.64 -20.84 -3.13
CA VAL A 3 -11.20 -19.80 -2.21
C VAL A 3 -10.73 -20.37 -0.87
N ASP A 4 -11.46 -21.31 -0.30
CA ASP A 4 -11.13 -21.93 0.98
C ASP A 4 -9.80 -22.69 0.91
N ALA A 5 -9.52 -23.34 -0.20
CA ALA A 5 -8.23 -24.02 -0.43
C ALA A 5 -7.07 -23.02 -0.44
N VAL A 6 -7.24 -21.88 -1.12
CA VAL A 6 -6.20 -20.81 -1.16
C VAL A 6 -6.01 -20.17 0.22
N VAL A 7 -7.11 -19.95 0.95
CA VAL A 7 -7.02 -19.45 2.34
C VAL A 7 -6.23 -20.40 3.22
N GLN A 8 -6.51 -21.70 3.14
CA GLN A 8 -5.81 -22.73 3.92
C GLN A 8 -4.33 -22.82 3.54
N GLU A 9 -4.04 -22.86 2.23
CA GLU A 9 -2.67 -22.92 1.72
C GLU A 9 -1.86 -21.71 2.18
N LEU A 10 -2.37 -20.50 1.95
CA LEU A 10 -1.68 -19.28 2.34
C LEU A 10 -1.55 -19.16 3.86
N SER A 11 -2.60 -19.51 4.64
CA SER A 11 -2.54 -19.51 6.10
C SER A 11 -1.46 -20.48 6.61
N GLY A 12 -1.34 -21.64 6.00
CA GLY A 12 -0.27 -22.61 6.35
C GLY A 12 1.13 -22.08 6.06
N LEU A 13 1.30 -21.36 4.96
CA LEU A 13 2.59 -20.79 4.56
C LEU A 13 3.03 -19.60 5.41
N VAL A 14 2.09 -18.72 5.78
CA VAL A 14 2.41 -17.52 6.58
C VAL A 14 2.43 -17.79 8.08
N GLY A 15 1.74 -18.85 8.54
CA GLY A 15 1.66 -19.22 9.95
C GLY A 15 1.16 -18.05 10.81
N ASP A 16 1.78 -17.87 11.99
CA ASP A 16 1.44 -16.81 12.94
C ASP A 16 1.87 -15.40 12.50
N LYS A 17 2.56 -15.26 11.35
CA LYS A 17 3.03 -13.97 10.86
C LYS A 17 1.94 -13.11 10.23
N ALA A 18 0.84 -13.73 9.79
CA ALA A 18 -0.27 -13.00 9.19
C ALA A 18 -1.61 -13.70 9.42
N LYS A 19 -2.67 -12.89 9.48
CA LYS A 19 -4.05 -13.37 9.49
C LYS A 19 -4.60 -13.34 8.07
N VAL A 20 -5.06 -14.49 7.58
CA VAL A 20 -5.64 -14.63 6.25
C VAL A 20 -7.13 -14.88 6.37
N VAL A 21 -7.94 -14.05 5.72
CA VAL A 21 -9.41 -14.15 5.73
C VAL A 21 -9.97 -13.79 4.37
N TYR A 22 -10.96 -14.52 3.87
CA TYR A 22 -11.72 -14.09 2.71
C TYR A 22 -12.86 -13.16 3.14
N ASP A 23 -12.83 -11.93 2.66
CA ASP A 23 -13.90 -10.96 2.87
C ASP A 23 -14.98 -11.14 1.81
N GLN A 24 -16.07 -11.83 2.18
CA GLN A 24 -17.17 -12.11 1.26
C GLN A 24 -17.88 -10.86 0.73
N LYS A 25 -17.89 -9.77 1.51
CA LYS A 25 -18.52 -8.51 1.08
C LYS A 25 -17.65 -7.75 0.09
N ALA A 26 -16.35 -7.74 0.34
CA ALA A 26 -15.39 -7.07 -0.53
C ALA A 26 -14.96 -7.92 -1.73
N GLY A 27 -15.14 -9.23 -1.67
CA GLY A 27 -14.82 -10.17 -2.77
C GLY A 27 -13.32 -10.43 -2.94
N PHE A 28 -12.51 -10.25 -1.90
CA PHE A 28 -11.07 -10.48 -1.97
C PHE A 28 -10.49 -11.10 -0.69
N LEU A 29 -9.30 -11.69 -0.79
CA LEU A 29 -8.52 -12.19 0.33
C LEU A 29 -7.88 -11.02 1.08
N ARG A 30 -8.12 -10.95 2.39
CA ARG A 30 -7.45 -9.99 3.27
C ARG A 30 -6.33 -10.72 4.02
N VAL A 31 -5.11 -10.19 3.91
CA VAL A 31 -3.90 -10.70 4.58
C VAL A 31 -3.37 -9.58 5.46
N GLU A 32 -3.58 -9.67 6.77
CA GLU A 32 -3.15 -8.65 7.73
C GLU A 32 -1.88 -9.12 8.43
N THR A 33 -0.87 -8.26 8.48
CA THR A 33 0.42 -8.57 9.10
C THR A 33 1.04 -7.36 9.81
N GLU A 34 1.99 -7.63 10.68
CA GLU A 34 2.83 -6.59 11.27
C GLU A 34 3.89 -6.12 10.26
N CYS A 35 4.31 -4.85 10.40
CA CYS A 35 5.27 -4.21 9.52
C CYS A 35 6.57 -5.04 9.35
N LYS A 36 7.11 -5.60 10.44
CA LYS A 36 8.33 -6.41 10.43
C LYS A 36 8.25 -7.69 9.60
N ASN A 37 7.04 -8.23 9.41
CA ASN A 37 6.78 -9.47 8.68
C ASN A 37 6.33 -9.22 7.23
N ALA A 38 6.04 -7.98 6.85
CA ALA A 38 5.40 -7.65 5.58
C ALA A 38 6.15 -8.20 4.36
N ALA A 39 7.47 -8.07 4.32
CA ALA A 39 8.28 -8.55 3.20
C ALA A 39 8.28 -10.09 3.10
N ASP A 40 8.33 -10.79 4.24
CA ASP A 40 8.28 -12.27 4.27
C ASP A 40 6.92 -12.77 3.81
N VAL A 41 5.83 -12.17 4.33
CA VAL A 41 4.45 -12.52 3.96
C VAL A 41 4.21 -12.24 2.48
N ALA A 42 4.69 -11.10 1.96
CA ALA A 42 4.62 -10.77 0.55
C ALA A 42 5.30 -11.81 -0.35
N LYS A 43 6.50 -12.29 0.03
CA LYS A 43 7.20 -13.38 -0.69
C LYS A 43 6.35 -14.65 -0.72
N LYS A 44 5.74 -15.04 0.41
CA LYS A 44 4.86 -16.21 0.49
C LYS A 44 3.62 -16.06 -0.39
N MET A 45 3.01 -14.87 -0.43
CA MET A 45 1.92 -14.58 -1.35
C MET A 45 2.35 -14.73 -2.81
N LYS A 46 3.55 -14.25 -3.17
CA LYS A 46 4.10 -14.44 -4.51
C LYS A 46 4.37 -15.91 -4.83
N GLU A 47 4.92 -16.69 -3.89
CA GLU A 47 5.14 -18.14 -4.03
C GLU A 47 3.83 -18.90 -4.25
N THR A 48 2.72 -18.48 -3.62
CA THR A 48 1.37 -19.04 -3.84
C THR A 48 0.84 -18.70 -5.24
N GLY A 49 1.41 -17.68 -5.90
CA GLY A 49 1.06 -17.29 -7.27
C GLY A 49 0.40 -15.91 -7.39
N PHE A 50 0.34 -15.10 -6.33
CA PHE A 50 -0.01 -13.68 -6.43
C PHE A 50 1.20 -12.90 -6.94
N ASP A 51 1.40 -12.92 -8.25
CA ASP A 51 2.63 -12.48 -8.92
C ASP A 51 2.64 -11.02 -9.37
N HIS A 52 1.51 -10.33 -9.28
CA HIS A 52 1.36 -8.96 -9.75
C HIS A 52 0.70 -8.04 -8.73
N CYS A 53 1.37 -6.93 -8.39
CA CYS A 53 0.77 -5.84 -7.61
C CYS A 53 0.00 -4.91 -8.54
N ILE A 54 -1.31 -4.81 -8.30
CA ILE A 54 -2.23 -4.00 -9.12
C ILE A 54 -2.25 -2.55 -8.64
N SER A 55 -2.21 -2.34 -7.32
CA SER A 55 -2.21 -1.02 -6.71
C SER A 55 -1.64 -1.05 -5.31
N VAL A 56 -1.12 0.10 -4.89
CA VAL A 56 -0.77 0.36 -3.48
C VAL A 56 -1.56 1.59 -3.05
N THR A 57 -2.10 1.56 -1.85
CA THR A 57 -2.83 2.70 -1.29
C THR A 57 -2.72 2.73 0.22
N ALA A 58 -3.20 3.81 0.83
CA ALA A 58 -3.33 3.92 2.27
C ALA A 58 -4.74 4.36 2.67
N VAL A 59 -5.16 3.96 3.85
CA VAL A 59 -6.39 4.44 4.48
C VAL A 59 -6.01 5.17 5.77
N ASP A 60 -6.39 6.44 5.86
CA ASP A 60 -6.10 7.30 7.00
C ASP A 60 -7.21 7.21 8.05
N PHE A 61 -6.83 6.84 9.29
CA PHE A 61 -7.71 6.75 10.46
C PHE A 61 -7.26 7.74 11.53
N PRO A 62 -7.54 9.04 11.39
CA PRO A 62 -7.05 10.06 12.31
C PRO A 62 -7.56 9.89 13.75
N ALA A 63 -8.81 9.42 13.94
CA ALA A 63 -9.36 9.17 15.26
C ALA A 63 -8.65 8.03 16.01
N GLU A 64 -8.04 7.08 15.30
CA GLU A 64 -7.32 5.95 15.85
C GLU A 64 -5.79 6.18 15.88
N GLY A 65 -5.31 7.31 15.36
CA GLY A 65 -3.88 7.60 15.28
C GLY A 65 -3.10 6.64 14.39
N ARG A 66 -3.76 5.90 13.50
CA ARG A 66 -3.15 4.90 12.62
C ARG A 66 -3.43 5.15 11.14
N MET A 67 -2.62 4.51 10.32
CA MET A 67 -2.81 4.41 8.89
C MET A 67 -2.66 2.94 8.48
N SER A 68 -3.51 2.49 7.56
CA SER A 68 -3.38 1.15 6.98
C SER A 68 -2.82 1.28 5.57
N VAL A 69 -1.71 0.61 5.28
CA VAL A 69 -1.12 0.53 3.94
C VAL A 69 -1.51 -0.81 3.31
N LEU A 70 -2.00 -0.78 2.07
CA LEU A 70 -2.56 -1.94 1.38
C LEU A 70 -1.87 -2.11 0.03
N TRP A 71 -1.38 -3.33 -0.24
CA TRP A 71 -0.96 -3.77 -1.57
C TRP A 71 -2.00 -4.74 -2.11
N HIS A 72 -2.71 -4.34 -3.17
CA HIS A 72 -3.64 -5.21 -3.87
C HIS A 72 -2.88 -6.00 -4.92
N VAL A 73 -3.02 -7.31 -4.86
CA VAL A 73 -2.29 -8.22 -5.73
C VAL A 73 -3.23 -9.21 -6.42
N SER A 74 -2.84 -9.63 -7.61
CA SER A 74 -3.55 -10.64 -8.42
C SER A 74 -2.56 -11.64 -8.99
N SER A 75 -3.08 -12.59 -9.75
CA SER A 75 -2.28 -13.56 -10.47
C SER A 75 -2.50 -13.46 -11.98
N TYR A 76 -1.40 -13.39 -12.74
CA TYR A 76 -1.40 -13.52 -14.19
C TYR A 76 -1.00 -14.91 -14.65
N THR A 77 -0.14 -15.60 -13.90
CA THR A 77 0.44 -16.87 -14.32
C THR A 77 -0.31 -18.09 -13.78
N ASN A 78 -0.92 -17.99 -12.58
CA ASN A 78 -1.62 -19.11 -11.96
C ASN A 78 -3.12 -19.10 -12.32
N SER A 79 -3.53 -19.99 -13.22
CA SER A 79 -4.93 -20.11 -13.66
C SER A 79 -5.91 -20.41 -12.53
N LYS A 80 -5.47 -21.07 -11.44
CA LYS A 80 -6.30 -21.35 -10.25
C LYS A 80 -6.66 -20.09 -9.47
N LEU A 81 -5.87 -19.03 -9.60
CA LEU A 81 -6.10 -17.74 -8.95
C LEU A 81 -6.73 -16.70 -9.89
N ARG A 82 -7.12 -17.11 -11.11
CA ARG A 82 -7.70 -16.17 -12.08
C ARG A 82 -8.94 -15.47 -11.51
N GLY A 83 -8.93 -14.14 -11.52
CA GLY A 83 -10.00 -13.30 -10.99
C GLY A 83 -10.01 -13.18 -9.46
N MET A 84 -9.09 -13.82 -8.76
CA MET A 84 -8.94 -13.66 -7.31
C MET A 84 -8.01 -12.47 -7.00
N LEU A 85 -8.47 -11.61 -6.10
CA LEU A 85 -7.69 -10.52 -5.56
C LEU A 85 -7.28 -10.82 -4.12
N ALA A 86 -6.10 -10.38 -3.73
CA ALA A 86 -5.67 -10.36 -2.34
C ALA A 86 -5.15 -8.97 -1.97
N ALA A 87 -5.37 -8.55 -0.73
CA ALA A 87 -4.84 -7.32 -0.17
C ALA A 87 -3.93 -7.64 1.03
N LEU A 88 -2.64 -7.41 0.88
CA LEU A 88 -1.72 -7.39 2.01
C LEU A 88 -1.87 -6.05 2.73
N THR A 89 -2.20 -6.10 4.01
CA THR A 89 -2.49 -4.93 4.84
C THR A 89 -1.51 -4.84 6.00
N VAL A 90 -0.92 -3.66 6.17
CA VAL A 90 -0.04 -3.33 7.29
C VAL A 90 -0.57 -2.08 7.99
N ASN A 91 -0.77 -2.17 9.29
CA ASN A 91 -1.14 -1.02 10.10
C ASN A 91 0.10 -0.37 10.70
N VAL A 92 0.19 0.95 10.59
CA VAL A 92 1.30 1.75 11.08
C VAL A 92 0.80 2.99 11.84
N GLU A 93 1.67 3.57 12.63
CA GLU A 93 1.38 4.83 13.32
C GLU A 93 1.24 5.98 12.31
N ARG A 94 0.16 6.77 12.45
CA ARG A 94 -0.15 7.87 11.54
C ARG A 94 0.90 9.00 11.55
N ALA A 95 1.52 9.24 12.72
CA ALA A 95 2.49 10.31 12.89
C ALA A 95 3.78 10.08 12.09
N ARG A 96 4.21 8.80 11.99
CA ARG A 96 5.41 8.39 11.22
C ARG A 96 5.11 7.10 10.48
N PRO A 97 4.27 7.16 9.43
CA PRO A 97 3.89 5.96 8.70
C PRO A 97 5.06 5.48 7.84
N GLU A 98 5.66 4.36 8.22
CA GLU A 98 6.77 3.75 7.50
C GLU A 98 6.56 2.24 7.38
N VAL A 99 6.77 1.71 6.19
CA VAL A 99 6.68 0.29 5.85
C VAL A 99 7.86 -0.12 4.98
N PRO A 100 8.24 -1.41 4.92
CA PRO A 100 9.21 -1.86 3.93
C PRO A 100 8.63 -1.71 2.51
N SER A 101 9.46 -1.32 1.57
CA SER A 101 9.11 -1.39 0.15
C SER A 101 8.97 -2.85 -0.28
N LEU A 102 7.90 -3.14 -1.03
CA LEU A 102 7.69 -4.46 -1.62
C LEU A 102 8.05 -4.51 -3.11
N VAL A 103 8.71 -3.49 -3.64
CA VAL A 103 9.29 -3.48 -5.00
C VAL A 103 10.20 -4.70 -5.25
N PRO A 104 11.06 -5.15 -4.28
CA PRO A 104 11.85 -6.37 -4.48
C PRO A 104 11.02 -7.65 -4.64
N VAL A 105 9.77 -7.64 -4.17
CA VAL A 105 8.82 -8.75 -4.34
C VAL A 105 7.99 -8.56 -5.60
N TRP A 106 7.38 -7.41 -5.77
CA TRP A 106 6.54 -7.05 -6.91
C TRP A 106 7.07 -5.78 -7.58
N GLU A 107 7.83 -5.91 -8.66
CA GLU A 107 8.40 -4.77 -9.39
C GLU A 107 7.33 -3.78 -9.86
N SER A 108 6.11 -4.27 -10.14
CA SER A 108 4.98 -3.42 -10.51
C SER A 108 4.55 -2.43 -9.41
N ALA A 109 4.95 -2.65 -8.14
CA ALA A 109 4.64 -1.75 -7.03
C ALA A 109 5.41 -0.41 -7.08
N VAL A 110 6.48 -0.29 -7.88
CA VAL A 110 7.40 0.85 -7.87
C VAL A 110 6.70 2.20 -8.00
N PHE A 111 5.80 2.37 -8.95
CA PHE A 111 5.07 3.62 -9.15
C PHE A 111 3.90 3.79 -8.18
N HIS A 112 3.27 2.70 -7.77
CA HIS A 112 2.17 2.74 -6.81
C HIS A 112 2.64 3.11 -5.39
N GLU A 113 3.82 2.65 -4.97
CA GLU A 113 4.42 3.05 -3.70
C GLU A 113 4.81 4.53 -3.72
N ARG A 114 5.37 5.03 -4.85
CA ARG A 114 5.65 6.47 -5.03
C ARG A 114 4.40 7.33 -4.93
N GLU A 115 3.31 6.93 -5.61
CA GLU A 115 2.02 7.63 -5.54
C GLU A 115 1.50 7.65 -4.10
N THR A 116 1.53 6.50 -3.41
CA THR A 116 1.07 6.41 -2.01
C THR A 116 1.95 7.25 -1.08
N HIS A 117 3.26 7.27 -1.29
CA HIS A 117 4.17 8.16 -0.59
C HIS A 117 3.77 9.63 -0.76
N GLU A 118 3.56 10.05 -1.98
CA GLU A 118 3.23 11.43 -2.33
C GLU A 118 1.87 11.88 -1.78
N MET A 119 0.86 11.00 -1.87
CA MET A 119 -0.52 11.32 -1.50
C MET A 119 -0.78 11.24 0.02
N PHE A 120 -0.11 10.32 0.72
CA PHE A 120 -0.37 10.04 2.14
C PHE A 120 0.83 10.32 3.05
N GLY A 121 2.03 10.48 2.51
CA GLY A 121 3.26 10.64 3.28
C GLY A 121 3.74 9.35 3.95
N VAL A 122 3.44 8.19 3.36
CA VAL A 122 3.95 6.90 3.82
C VAL A 122 5.40 6.74 3.36
N GLY A 123 6.32 6.45 4.29
CA GLY A 123 7.69 6.07 3.97
C GLY A 123 7.75 4.60 3.52
N PHE A 124 8.47 4.32 2.43
CA PHE A 124 8.72 2.96 1.95
C PHE A 124 10.22 2.66 2.06
N ALA A 125 10.62 2.04 3.17
CA ALA A 125 12.02 1.73 3.44
C ALA A 125 12.60 0.76 2.38
N GLY A 126 13.71 1.16 1.75
CA GLY A 126 14.33 0.38 0.69
C GLY A 126 13.73 0.57 -0.71
N HIS A 127 12.81 1.51 -0.90
CA HIS A 127 12.33 1.87 -2.23
C HIS A 127 13.46 2.51 -3.06
N PRO A 128 13.64 2.13 -4.33
CA PRO A 128 14.75 2.63 -5.13
C PRO A 128 14.68 4.11 -5.48
N ASP A 129 13.48 4.71 -5.53
CA ASP A 129 13.28 6.11 -5.92
C ASP A 129 11.93 6.65 -5.44
N LEU A 130 11.91 7.37 -4.31
CA LEU A 130 10.70 8.00 -3.72
C LEU A 130 10.49 9.47 -4.13
N ARG A 131 11.06 9.91 -5.25
CA ARG A 131 10.79 11.27 -5.75
C ARG A 131 9.31 11.46 -6.09
N GLN A 132 8.83 12.70 -6.02
CA GLN A 132 7.46 13.05 -6.45
C GLN A 132 7.17 12.52 -7.85
N LEU A 133 5.92 12.14 -8.12
CA LEU A 133 5.49 11.51 -9.35
C LEU A 133 4.43 12.34 -10.10
N LEU A 134 3.38 12.73 -9.40
CA LEU A 134 2.17 13.33 -9.97
C LEU A 134 1.96 14.77 -9.53
N LEU A 135 2.32 15.11 -8.30
CA LEU A 135 2.06 16.42 -7.74
C LEU A 135 3.18 17.41 -8.08
N PRO A 136 2.85 18.70 -8.30
CA PRO A 136 3.85 19.73 -8.50
C PRO A 136 4.61 20.02 -7.18
N ASP A 137 5.77 20.67 -7.29
CA ASP A 137 6.71 20.91 -6.18
C ASP A 137 6.08 21.65 -5.00
N GLU A 138 5.04 22.46 -5.23
CA GLU A 138 4.32 23.19 -4.19
C GLU A 138 3.59 22.26 -3.20
N PHE A 139 3.36 21.01 -3.58
CA PHE A 139 2.78 19.98 -2.71
C PHE A 139 3.81 19.21 -1.91
N LYS A 140 5.10 19.50 -2.03
CA LYS A 140 6.14 18.81 -1.27
C LYS A 140 5.88 18.92 0.23
N GLY A 141 5.78 17.77 0.90
CA GLY A 141 5.44 17.69 2.33
C GLY A 141 3.97 17.96 2.66
N LYS A 142 3.10 18.01 1.63
CA LYS A 142 1.64 18.07 1.78
C LYS A 142 1.06 16.78 1.25
N TRP A 143 0.14 16.19 1.99
CA TRP A 143 -0.43 14.88 1.66
C TRP A 143 -1.93 15.01 1.39
N PRO A 144 -2.34 15.21 0.12
CA PRO A 144 -3.71 15.64 -0.22
C PRO A 144 -4.78 14.58 0.04
N LEU A 145 -4.41 13.31 0.20
CA LEU A 145 -5.38 12.27 0.51
C LEU A 145 -5.52 11.95 2.02
N ARG A 146 -4.77 12.65 2.88
CA ARG A 146 -5.04 12.58 4.33
C ARG A 146 -6.35 13.28 4.67
N LYS A 147 -7.08 12.76 5.65
CA LYS A 147 -8.41 13.26 6.04
C LYS A 147 -8.40 14.68 6.62
N ASP A 148 -7.29 15.13 7.18
CA ASP A 148 -7.10 16.48 7.71
C ASP A 148 -6.55 17.48 6.70
N PHE A 149 -6.25 17.04 5.46
CA PHE A 149 -5.80 17.94 4.42
C PHE A 149 -6.91 18.92 4.03
N LYS A 150 -6.56 20.21 4.00
CA LYS A 150 -7.47 21.28 3.58
C LYS A 150 -6.86 22.02 2.41
N LEU A 151 -7.60 22.08 1.29
CA LEU A 151 -7.27 22.98 0.20
C LEU A 151 -7.42 24.41 0.66
N SER A 152 -6.41 25.26 0.40
CA SER A 152 -6.58 26.71 0.53
C SER A 152 -7.67 27.19 -0.42
N LYS A 153 -8.61 27.98 0.09
CA LYS A 153 -9.70 28.53 -0.74
C LYS A 153 -9.22 29.59 -1.74
N LYS A 154 -8.00 30.10 -1.58
CA LYS A 154 -7.40 31.08 -2.50
C LYS A 154 -6.44 30.36 -3.43
N ARG A 155 -6.78 30.38 -4.73
CA ARG A 155 -5.92 29.86 -5.80
C ARG A 155 -4.50 30.45 -5.76
N GLU A 156 -4.38 31.72 -5.32
CA GLU A 156 -3.13 32.46 -5.16
C GLU A 156 -2.21 31.85 -4.09
N ASP A 157 -2.76 31.27 -2.99
CA ASP A 157 -1.97 30.66 -1.92
C ASP A 157 -1.35 29.30 -2.34
N LEU A 158 -1.84 28.68 -3.39
CA LEU A 158 -1.33 27.43 -3.94
C LEU A 158 -0.11 27.66 -4.83
N PHE A 159 -0.01 28.81 -5.49
CA PHE A 159 0.98 29.09 -6.53
C PHE A 159 2.02 30.17 -6.13
N ASN A 160 1.79 30.90 -5.04
CA ASN A 160 2.63 32.08 -4.68
C ASN A 160 3.73 31.82 -3.62
N LYS A 161 4.14 30.59 -3.35
CA LYS A 161 5.28 30.27 -2.47
C LYS A 161 6.48 29.64 -3.20
N GLY A 162 6.70 29.98 -4.44
CA GLY A 162 7.84 29.51 -5.24
C GLY A 162 8.60 30.65 -5.94
N GLY A 163 8.47 31.87 -5.49
CA GLY A 163 9.34 32.95 -5.93
C GLY A 163 10.69 32.80 -5.24
N ALA A 164 11.65 32.13 -5.89
CA ALA A 164 13.06 32.41 -5.62
C ALA A 164 13.28 33.87 -5.96
N GLU A 165 13.61 34.69 -4.99
CA GLU A 165 14.22 35.98 -5.25
C GLU A 165 15.58 35.78 -5.95
N PRO A 166 15.97 36.71 -6.84
CA PRO A 166 17.15 36.62 -7.67
C PRO A 166 18.47 36.62 -6.88
#